data_30ccea4ab1e2a22e3c805b0511d64166
#
_entry.id   30ccea4ab1e2a22e3c805b0511d64166
#
_cell.length_a   1.000
_cell.length_b   1.000
_cell.length_c   1.000
_cell.angle_alpha   90.00
_cell.angle_beta   90.00
_cell.angle_gamma   90.00
#
_symmetry.space_group_name_H-M   'P 1'
#
loop_
_entity.id
_entity.type
_entity.pdbx_description
1 polymer ?
#
loop_
_entity_poly.entity_id
_entity_poly.type
_entity_poly.pdbx_seq_one_letter_code
_entity_poly.pdbx_strand_id
1 'polypeptide(L)'
;YCYALGYNAFVLIASGVTGYLSSVRNLTAPANEWVAGGIPLTMMMNMEQRHGSKKPVIRKALVELDGKPFKEYAAHRDEWAINTDYLYPGAIQYYGPAEVCDQPTKTLKLERN
;
A
#
# COMPACT_ATOMS: atom_id res chain seq x y z
N TYR A 1 4.00 6.97 3.20
CA TYR A 1 4.03 5.99 2.10
C TYR A 1 3.60 6.62 0.77
N CYS A 2 2.45 7.30 0.73
CA CYS A 2 1.98 7.99 -0.48
C CYS A 2 2.95 9.08 -0.95
N TYR A 3 3.53 9.83 -0.03
CA TYR A 3 4.55 10.83 -0.34
C TYR A 3 5.79 10.16 -0.96
N ALA A 4 6.28 9.07 -0.37
CA ALA A 4 7.42 8.33 -0.89
C ALA A 4 7.15 7.77 -2.30
N LEU A 5 5.94 7.24 -2.55
CA LEU A 5 5.53 6.78 -3.88
C LEU A 5 5.53 7.91 -4.91
N GLY A 6 4.96 9.07 -4.56
CA GLY A 6 4.88 10.24 -5.46
C GLY A 6 6.26 10.82 -5.76
N TYR A 7 7.11 10.98 -4.75
CA TYR A 7 8.47 11.47 -4.93
C TYR A 7 9.30 10.52 -5.79
N ASN A 8 9.20 9.22 -5.54
CA ASN A 8 9.89 8.20 -6.33
C ASN A 8 9.39 8.16 -7.78
N ALA A 9 8.09 8.36 -8.03
CA ALA A 9 7.55 8.48 -9.38
C ALA A 9 8.18 9.67 -10.14
N PHE A 10 8.33 10.81 -9.48
CA PHE A 10 9.05 11.96 -10.05
C PHE A 10 10.49 11.61 -10.40
N VAL A 11 11.20 10.92 -9.51
CA VAL A 11 12.61 10.51 -9.77
C VAL A 11 12.71 9.59 -10.99
N LEU A 12 11.79 8.63 -11.14
CA LEU A 12 11.74 7.76 -12.31
C LEU A 12 11.53 8.56 -13.61
N ILE A 13 10.60 9.51 -13.60
CA ILE A 13 10.34 10.39 -14.76
C ILE A 13 11.57 11.24 -15.06
N ALA A 14 12.16 11.90 -14.07
CA ALA A 14 13.34 12.75 -14.23
C ALA A 14 14.56 11.97 -14.72
N SER A 15 14.63 10.68 -14.41
CA SER A 15 15.68 9.77 -14.90
C SER A 15 15.40 9.22 -16.32
N GLY A 16 14.32 9.63 -16.97
CA GLY A 16 13.94 9.17 -18.30
C GLY A 16 13.48 7.73 -18.37
N VAL A 17 13.09 7.14 -17.23
CA VAL A 17 12.61 5.75 -17.15
C VAL A 17 11.12 5.71 -17.45
N THR A 18 10.72 4.92 -18.46
CA THR A 18 9.32 4.74 -18.87
C THR A 18 8.88 3.29 -18.69
N GLY A 19 7.57 3.07 -18.52
CA GLY A 19 7.01 1.72 -18.36
C GLY A 19 7.29 1.08 -17.00
N TYR A 20 7.63 1.90 -16.01
CA TYR A 20 7.86 1.46 -14.63
C TYR A 20 6.77 1.98 -13.69
N LEU A 21 6.42 1.16 -12.70
CA LEU A 21 5.60 1.53 -11.58
C LEU A 21 6.49 2.00 -10.44
N SER A 22 6.12 3.10 -9.80
CA SER A 22 6.73 3.50 -8.54
C SER A 22 6.43 2.45 -7.46
N SER A 23 7.45 2.03 -6.75
CA SER A 23 7.34 0.99 -5.72
C SER A 23 8.17 1.35 -4.50
N VAL A 24 7.61 1.09 -3.33
CA VAL A 24 8.33 1.14 -2.05
C VAL A 24 8.25 -0.23 -1.41
N ARG A 25 9.39 -0.82 -1.15
CA ARG A 25 9.52 -2.15 -0.55
C ARG A 25 9.90 -2.05 0.93
N ASN A 26 9.86 -3.19 1.60
CA ASN A 26 10.18 -3.31 3.03
C ASN A 26 9.23 -2.52 3.94
N LEU A 27 7.95 -2.46 3.56
CA LEU A 27 6.93 -1.64 4.23
C LEU A 27 6.62 -2.09 5.66
N THR A 28 6.95 -3.33 6.02
CA THR A 28 6.80 -3.84 7.39
C THR A 28 7.92 -3.36 8.32
N ALA A 29 9.02 -2.83 7.78
CA ALA A 29 10.10 -2.22 8.55
C ALA A 29 9.79 -0.75 8.91
N PRO A 30 10.54 -0.13 9.81
CA PRO A 30 10.49 1.31 10.04
C PRO A 30 10.69 2.11 8.74
N ALA A 31 10.10 3.32 8.65
CA ALA A 31 10.08 4.10 7.42
C ALA A 31 11.49 4.46 6.88
N ASN A 32 12.47 4.63 7.76
CA ASN A 32 13.86 4.88 7.38
C ASN A 32 14.57 3.67 6.73
N GLU A 33 13.96 2.49 6.80
CA GLU A 33 14.45 1.26 6.16
C GLU A 33 13.69 0.92 4.87
N TRP A 34 12.73 1.73 4.48
CA TRP A 34 12.00 1.52 3.24
C TRP A 34 12.92 1.72 2.02
N VAL A 35 12.67 0.93 1.00
CA VAL A 35 13.46 0.96 -0.24
C VAL A 35 12.56 1.39 -1.40
N ALA A 36 12.77 2.62 -1.87
CA ALA A 36 12.10 3.13 -3.06
C ALA A 36 12.78 2.61 -4.33
N GLY A 37 11.98 2.37 -5.38
CA GLY A 37 12.49 1.89 -6.67
C GLY A 37 11.40 1.80 -7.73
N GLY A 38 11.75 1.28 -8.88
CA GLY A 38 10.84 1.05 -10.01
C GLY A 38 10.68 -0.43 -10.32
N ILE A 39 9.45 -0.84 -10.64
CA ILE A 39 9.14 -2.18 -11.13
C ILE A 39 8.65 -2.05 -12.56
N PRO A 40 9.28 -2.72 -13.56
CA PRO A 40 8.76 -2.75 -14.92
C PRO A 40 7.31 -3.25 -14.94
N LEU A 41 6.43 -2.55 -15.64
CA LEU A 41 5.01 -2.90 -15.72
C LEU A 41 4.80 -4.35 -16.16
N THR A 42 5.63 -4.82 -17.10
CA THR A 42 5.58 -6.19 -17.60
C THR A 42 5.85 -7.26 -16.54
N MET A 43 6.61 -6.93 -15.50
CA MET A 43 6.86 -7.86 -14.38
C MET A 43 5.64 -8.04 -13.46
N MET A 44 4.67 -7.13 -13.54
CA MET A 44 3.41 -7.21 -12.77
C MET A 44 2.35 -8.01 -13.51
N MET A 45 2.57 -8.36 -14.78
CA MET A 45 1.58 -9.02 -15.63
C MET A 45 1.72 -10.53 -15.57
N ASN A 46 0.56 -11.19 -15.52
CA ASN A 46 0.41 -12.64 -15.66
C ASN A 46 -0.48 -12.93 -16.87
N MET A 47 -0.20 -14.02 -17.58
CA MET A 47 -1.06 -14.45 -18.68
C MET A 47 -2.22 -15.27 -18.13
N GLU A 48 -3.44 -14.76 -18.30
CA GLU A 48 -4.66 -15.42 -17.85
C GLU A 48 -5.63 -15.64 -19.02
N GLN A 49 -6.37 -16.75 -18.95
CA GLN A 49 -7.44 -17.02 -19.90
C GLN A 49 -8.63 -16.10 -19.60
N ARG A 50 -8.94 -15.19 -20.52
CA ARG A 50 -10.04 -14.24 -20.42
C ARG A 50 -10.81 -14.20 -21.72
N HIS A 51 -12.14 -14.45 -21.67
CA HIS A 51 -13.03 -14.38 -22.85
C HIS A 51 -12.50 -15.16 -24.07
N GLY A 52 -12.05 -16.40 -23.84
CA GLY A 52 -11.58 -17.31 -24.89
C GLY A 52 -10.16 -17.06 -25.40
N SER A 53 -9.44 -16.09 -24.87
CA SER A 53 -8.04 -15.81 -25.25
C SER A 53 -7.14 -15.57 -24.04
N LYS A 54 -5.83 -15.83 -24.21
CA LYS A 54 -4.84 -15.46 -23.20
C LYS A 54 -4.57 -13.96 -23.28
N LYS A 55 -4.71 -13.28 -22.13
CA LYS A 55 -4.45 -11.83 -22.02
C LYS A 55 -3.50 -11.55 -20.86
N PRO A 56 -2.61 -10.55 -21.00
CA PRO A 56 -1.79 -10.09 -19.89
C PRO A 56 -2.69 -9.31 -18.90
N VAL A 57 -2.64 -9.68 -17.64
CA VAL A 57 -3.40 -9.04 -16.56
C VAL A 57 -2.54 -8.84 -15.34
N ILE A 58 -2.77 -7.75 -14.61
CA ILE A 58 -2.21 -7.53 -13.30
C ILE A 58 -3.15 -8.17 -12.28
N ARG A 59 -2.64 -9.12 -11.51
CA ARG A 59 -3.41 -9.74 -10.45
C ARG A 59 -3.56 -8.77 -9.29
N LYS A 60 -4.79 -8.62 -8.81
CA LYS A 60 -5.05 -7.89 -7.57
C LYS A 60 -4.62 -8.73 -6.36
N ALA A 61 -4.01 -8.08 -5.38
CA ALA A 61 -3.84 -8.65 -4.05
C ALA A 61 -5.20 -8.69 -3.35
N LEU A 62 -5.60 -9.86 -2.89
CA LEU A 62 -6.83 -10.02 -2.11
C LEU A 62 -6.52 -9.94 -0.63
N VAL A 63 -7.50 -9.48 0.15
CA VAL A 63 -7.40 -9.48 1.61
C VAL A 63 -7.30 -10.91 2.11
N GLU A 64 -6.30 -11.19 2.92
CA GLU A 64 -6.12 -12.48 3.58
C GLU A 64 -7.07 -12.58 4.78
N LEU A 65 -8.13 -13.40 4.65
CA LEU A 65 -9.16 -13.51 5.68
C LEU A 65 -8.63 -14.17 6.98
N ASP A 66 -7.54 -14.91 6.90
CA ASP A 66 -6.86 -15.50 8.07
C ASP A 66 -5.75 -14.58 8.61
N GLY A 67 -5.46 -13.48 7.93
CA GLY A 67 -4.47 -12.50 8.34
C GLY A 67 -4.88 -11.68 9.56
N LYS A 68 -3.92 -11.23 10.33
CA LYS A 68 -4.17 -10.40 11.53
C LYS A 68 -4.93 -9.11 11.22
N PRO A 69 -4.64 -8.38 10.11
CA PRO A 69 -5.40 -7.18 9.77
C PRO A 69 -6.90 -7.43 9.57
N PHE A 70 -7.27 -8.53 8.90
CA PHE A 70 -8.68 -8.85 8.72
C PHE A 70 -9.34 -9.29 10.01
N LYS A 71 -8.66 -10.11 10.83
CA LYS A 71 -9.18 -10.53 12.14
C LYS A 71 -9.44 -9.36 13.06
N GLU A 72 -8.55 -8.39 13.09
CA GLU A 72 -8.74 -7.14 13.85
C GLU A 72 -9.97 -6.37 13.35
N TYR A 73 -10.10 -6.20 12.03
CA TYR A 73 -11.28 -5.58 11.45
C TYR A 73 -12.56 -6.35 11.79
N ALA A 74 -12.56 -7.67 11.65
CA ALA A 74 -13.72 -8.51 11.89
C ALA A 74 -14.19 -8.46 13.36
N ALA A 75 -13.26 -8.27 14.30
CA ALA A 75 -13.58 -8.15 15.72
C ALA A 75 -14.31 -6.84 16.07
N HIS A 76 -14.13 -5.79 15.27
CA HIS A 76 -14.68 -4.46 15.54
C HIS A 76 -15.72 -3.98 14.52
N ARG A 77 -15.91 -4.68 13.41
CA ARG A 77 -16.72 -4.18 12.27
C ARG A 77 -18.15 -3.84 12.64
N ASP A 78 -18.77 -4.58 13.55
CA ASP A 78 -20.18 -4.38 13.93
C ASP A 78 -20.32 -3.10 14.78
N GLU A 79 -19.34 -2.82 15.63
CA GLU A 79 -19.25 -1.57 16.39
C GLU A 79 -18.96 -0.39 15.44
N TRP A 80 -17.98 -0.54 14.56
CA TRP A 80 -17.59 0.52 13.61
C TRP A 80 -18.67 0.84 12.58
N ALA A 81 -19.57 -0.10 12.29
CA ALA A 81 -20.72 0.15 11.42
C ALA A 81 -21.73 1.16 12.00
N ILE A 82 -21.76 1.30 13.33
CA ILE A 82 -22.70 2.17 14.05
C ILE A 82 -21.99 3.46 14.49
N ASN A 83 -20.73 3.37 14.92
CA ASN A 83 -19.95 4.49 15.39
C ASN A 83 -19.42 5.33 14.23
N THR A 84 -19.12 6.59 14.52
CA THR A 84 -18.54 7.53 13.55
C THR A 84 -17.01 7.59 13.60
N ASP A 85 -16.36 6.56 14.13
CA ASP A 85 -14.90 6.49 14.31
C ASP A 85 -14.12 6.65 13.00
N TYR A 86 -14.70 6.20 11.88
CA TYR A 86 -14.11 6.36 10.54
C TYR A 86 -14.10 7.81 10.01
N LEU A 87 -14.78 8.74 10.67
CA LEU A 87 -14.75 10.16 10.33
C LEU A 87 -13.51 10.86 10.88
N TYR A 88 -12.81 10.24 11.79
CA TYR A 88 -11.63 10.81 12.44
C TYR A 88 -10.37 10.01 12.11
N PRO A 89 -9.22 10.67 12.09
CA PRO A 89 -8.88 11.99 12.60
C PRO A 89 -9.14 13.18 11.65
N GLY A 90 -9.81 13.04 10.53
CA GLY A 90 -9.98 14.12 9.55
C GLY A 90 -8.79 14.22 8.59
N ALA A 91 -8.33 15.42 8.27
CA ALA A 91 -7.21 15.63 7.35
C ALA A 91 -5.90 15.03 7.88
N ILE A 92 -5.20 14.28 7.03
CA ILE A 92 -3.90 13.68 7.36
C ILE A 92 -2.82 14.77 7.27
N GLN A 93 -1.95 14.84 8.28
CA GLN A 93 -0.77 15.68 8.26
C GLN A 93 0.44 14.89 7.73
N TYR A 94 1.19 15.52 6.82
CA TYR A 94 2.37 14.91 6.21
C TYR A 94 3.69 15.45 6.75
N TYR A 95 3.66 16.41 7.65
CA TYR A 95 4.83 17.00 8.31
C TYR A 95 4.45 17.48 9.70
N GLY A 96 5.44 17.53 10.56
CA GLY A 96 5.28 17.84 11.97
C GLY A 96 6.05 16.86 12.85
N PRO A 97 5.67 16.69 14.10
CA PRO A 97 6.27 15.69 14.97
C PRO A 97 6.14 14.27 14.41
N ALA A 98 7.18 13.45 14.55
CA ALA A 98 7.21 12.08 14.04
C ALA A 98 6.04 11.22 14.55
N GLU A 99 5.54 11.51 15.74
CA GLU A 99 4.41 10.82 16.36
C GLU A 99 3.10 10.96 15.58
N VAL A 100 2.97 11.98 14.75
CA VAL A 100 1.74 12.23 13.95
C VAL A 100 1.94 12.09 12.46
N CYS A 101 3.17 12.18 11.93
CA CYS A 101 3.41 12.17 10.50
C CYS A 101 4.32 11.02 10.01
N ASP A 102 5.09 10.39 10.88
CA ASP A 102 5.99 9.28 10.52
C ASP A 102 5.62 7.99 11.26
N GLN A 103 4.35 7.64 11.22
CA GLN A 103 3.86 6.41 11.82
C GLN A 103 3.36 5.43 10.77
N PRO A 104 3.75 4.14 10.86
CA PRO A 104 3.14 3.11 10.02
C PRO A 104 1.66 2.95 10.36
N THR A 105 0.88 2.57 9.36
CA THR A 105 -0.54 2.26 9.55
C THR A 105 -0.75 1.10 10.51
N LYS A 106 -1.93 1.02 11.13
CA LYS A 106 -2.29 -0.10 12.01
C LYS A 106 -2.15 -1.45 11.27
N THR A 107 -2.53 -1.51 10.00
CA THR A 107 -2.38 -2.70 9.16
C THR A 107 -0.93 -3.18 9.10
N LEU A 108 0.02 -2.29 8.79
CA LEU A 108 1.44 -2.63 8.75
C LEU A 108 1.99 -3.03 10.13
N LYS A 109 1.50 -2.41 11.21
CA LYS A 109 1.87 -2.81 12.58
C LYS A 109 1.41 -4.23 12.92
N LEU A 110 0.23 -4.62 12.46
CA LEU A 110 -0.30 -5.97 12.64
C LEU A 110 0.45 -7.02 11.81
N GLU A 111 0.93 -6.66 10.63
CA GLU A 111 1.71 -7.54 9.77
C GLU A 111 3.15 -7.78 10.29
N ARG A 112 3.70 -6.85 11.08
CA ARG A 112 5.03 -6.99 11.69
C ARG A 112 5.10 -8.02 12.82
N ASN A 113 4.00 -8.30 13.48
CA ASN A 113 3.88 -9.21 14.62
C ASN A 113 3.31 -10.55 14.16
#